data_37d431dfe07e4ac5fda801948975b41b
#
_entry.id   37d431dfe07e4ac5fda801948975b41b
#
_cell.length_a   1.000
_cell.length_b   1.000
_cell.length_c   1.000
_cell.angle_alpha   90.00
_cell.angle_beta   90.00
_cell.angle_gamma   90.00
#
_symmetry.space_group_name_H-M   'P 1'
#
loop_
_entity.id
_entity.type
_entity.pdbx_description
1 polymer ?
#
loop_
_entity_poly.entity_id
_entity_poly.type
_entity_poly.pdbx_seq_one_letter_code
_entity_poly.pdbx_strand_id
1 'polypeptide(L)'
;MLRALWNYRELTRLVGPSEAKKILAAINDITLAPRNAEYKKYREMALDTDIFNKSFMRNSESYFAFKNSYTVLNGEDYEQVGLLSRNITLESQTLQIPTLSFDFDHHHELPKRISILIGENGVGKSQILRNIAISVIKGRRDIFEFDKENKKKNRVQINRLLAFSPTNESKSVFPSDKTTKSKIWYRRFSLNRTLTQRGQKNTNEIIVDLARLNDRIIGNSRFEIFKNAISNLKNHLELALPVKNENIPPIHILDINSFGEERNLFNYSSISTHKDPVRYINGKELPLSSGEISFVRFCAQICLNIENGTLILLDEPETHLHPAFINKFFSLLDSLLSDTGSSAIIATHSVYFIREVFKEQVTILRRNDNNEIELEKPRLSTFGANIGNISYFVFGESEPTDILQKVKTKILSSQMTWSDVYERYKDDFSINILTKLRNEIEG
;
A
#
# COMPACT_ATOMS: atom_id res chain seq x y z
N MET A 1 3.32 21.76 -22.39
CA MET A 1 3.33 20.46 -21.69
C MET A 1 2.05 20.29 -20.88
N LEU A 2 1.41 19.12 -20.98
CA LEU A 2 0.28 18.78 -20.13
C LEU A 2 0.78 18.48 -18.70
N ARG A 3 -0.07 18.75 -17.71
CA ARG A 3 0.37 18.70 -16.31
C ARG A 3 0.57 17.28 -15.76
N ALA A 4 -0.22 16.34 -16.22
CA ALA A 4 -0.26 14.98 -15.68
C ALA A 4 -0.11 13.95 -16.79
N LEU A 5 0.43 12.79 -16.46
CA LEU A 5 0.62 11.69 -17.42
C LEU A 5 -0.71 11.18 -17.96
N TRP A 6 -1.76 11.16 -17.14
CA TRP A 6 -3.09 10.73 -17.55
C TRP A 6 -3.68 11.59 -18.68
N ASN A 7 -3.36 12.88 -18.74
CA ASN A 7 -3.79 13.75 -19.83
C ASN A 7 -3.20 13.31 -21.18
N TYR A 8 -1.94 12.87 -21.20
CA TYR A 8 -1.32 12.31 -22.40
C TYR A 8 -1.97 11.00 -22.82
N ARG A 9 -2.32 10.14 -21.84
CA ARG A 9 -3.03 8.89 -22.09
C ARG A 9 -4.41 9.12 -22.67
N GLU A 10 -5.16 10.04 -22.09
CA GLU A 10 -6.51 10.37 -22.56
C GLU A 10 -6.46 10.91 -23.97
N LEU A 11 -5.54 11.85 -24.26
CA LEU A 11 -5.33 12.37 -25.60
C LEU A 11 -5.00 11.23 -26.59
N THR A 12 -4.03 10.37 -26.23
CA THR A 12 -3.62 9.24 -27.08
C THR A 12 -4.76 8.25 -27.31
N ARG A 13 -5.59 8.02 -26.29
CA ARG A 13 -6.77 7.15 -26.39
C ARG A 13 -7.84 7.71 -27.32
N LEU A 14 -8.08 9.03 -27.28
CA LEU A 14 -9.12 9.68 -28.05
C LEU A 14 -8.78 9.78 -29.53
N VAL A 15 -7.54 10.11 -29.87
CA VAL A 15 -7.17 10.43 -31.25
C VAL A 15 -6.10 9.48 -31.83
N GLY A 16 -5.58 8.55 -31.05
CA GLY A 16 -4.47 7.66 -31.41
C GLY A 16 -3.09 8.31 -31.26
N PRO A 17 -1.99 7.50 -31.16
CA PRO A 17 -0.65 7.99 -30.90
C PRO A 17 -0.12 8.99 -31.95
N SER A 18 -0.40 8.72 -33.22
CA SER A 18 0.07 9.55 -34.34
C SER A 18 -0.55 10.94 -34.31
N GLU A 19 -1.87 11.03 -34.15
CA GLU A 19 -2.59 12.28 -34.13
C GLU A 19 -2.34 13.07 -32.85
N ALA A 20 -2.22 12.38 -31.71
CA ALA A 20 -1.82 12.99 -30.45
C ALA A 20 -0.46 13.71 -30.58
N LYS A 21 0.52 13.10 -31.25
CA LYS A 21 1.82 13.74 -31.49
C LYS A 21 1.69 14.99 -32.37
N LYS A 22 0.85 14.97 -33.42
CA LYS A 22 0.61 16.16 -34.27
C LYS A 22 -0.02 17.30 -33.47
N ILE A 23 -1.03 17.00 -32.66
CA ILE A 23 -1.68 18.00 -31.80
C ILE A 23 -0.68 18.61 -30.84
N LEU A 24 0.12 17.78 -30.17
CA LEU A 24 1.15 18.25 -29.23
C LEU A 24 2.27 19.02 -29.91
N ALA A 25 2.63 18.65 -31.14
CA ALA A 25 3.58 19.40 -31.94
C ALA A 25 3.04 20.80 -32.30
N ALA A 26 1.77 20.91 -32.66
CA ALA A 26 1.13 22.19 -33.00
C ALA A 26 1.13 23.18 -31.82
N ILE A 27 1.10 22.69 -30.58
CA ILE A 27 1.20 23.51 -29.35
C ILE A 27 2.62 23.57 -28.77
N ASN A 28 3.63 23.11 -29.52
CA ASN A 28 5.01 23.07 -29.10
C ASN A 28 5.25 22.38 -27.74
N ASP A 29 4.61 21.19 -27.56
CA ASP A 29 4.78 20.45 -26.32
C ASP A 29 6.21 19.90 -26.20
N ILE A 30 6.91 20.30 -25.14
CA ILE A 30 8.33 19.99 -24.91
C ILE A 30 8.61 18.49 -24.70
N THR A 31 7.59 17.69 -24.44
CA THR A 31 7.75 16.22 -24.22
C THR A 31 8.02 15.45 -25.50
N LEU A 32 7.74 16.04 -26.67
CA LEU A 32 8.06 15.46 -27.98
C LEU A 32 9.52 15.55 -28.37
N ALA A 33 10.31 16.32 -27.63
CA ALA A 33 11.65 16.72 -27.98
C ALA A 33 12.77 15.63 -27.99
N PRO A 34 12.65 14.41 -27.42
CA PRO A 34 13.81 13.53 -27.27
C PRO A 34 14.45 13.07 -28.60
N ARG A 35 13.71 13.04 -29.70
CA ARG A 35 14.22 12.52 -31.00
C ARG A 35 14.18 13.48 -32.18
N ASN A 36 13.61 14.67 -32.01
CA ASN A 36 13.62 15.69 -33.04
C ASN A 36 14.70 16.73 -32.72
N ALA A 37 15.71 16.90 -33.57
CA ALA A 37 16.84 17.79 -33.34
C ALA A 37 16.43 19.25 -33.09
N GLU A 38 15.40 19.73 -33.77
CA GLU A 38 14.87 21.08 -33.62
C GLU A 38 14.25 21.30 -32.23
N TYR A 39 13.41 20.34 -31.79
CA TYR A 39 12.79 20.38 -30.46
C TYR A 39 13.76 20.16 -29.32
N LYS A 40 14.89 19.45 -29.57
CA LYS A 40 15.94 19.24 -28.57
C LYS A 40 16.51 20.57 -28.07
N LYS A 41 16.78 21.51 -28.98
CA LYS A 41 17.29 22.85 -28.62
C LYS A 41 16.30 23.61 -27.73
N TYR A 42 15.00 23.61 -28.09
CA TYR A 42 13.98 24.29 -27.27
C TYR A 42 13.81 23.62 -25.89
N ARG A 43 13.96 22.30 -25.82
CA ARG A 43 13.94 21.60 -24.55
C ARG A 43 15.11 21.98 -23.65
N GLU A 44 16.32 22.02 -24.19
CA GLU A 44 17.51 22.44 -23.45
C GLU A 44 17.36 23.88 -22.94
N MET A 45 16.95 24.80 -23.81
CA MET A 45 16.68 26.17 -23.44
C MET A 45 15.62 26.29 -22.31
N ALA A 46 14.52 25.52 -22.40
CA ALA A 46 13.48 25.55 -21.37
C ALA A 46 13.97 24.99 -20.03
N LEU A 47 14.78 23.91 -20.05
CA LEU A 47 15.34 23.30 -18.85
C LEU A 47 16.26 24.26 -18.08
N ASP A 48 16.91 25.19 -18.77
CA ASP A 48 17.79 26.20 -18.16
C ASP A 48 17.03 27.39 -17.57
N THR A 49 15.70 27.48 -17.81
CA THR A 49 14.91 28.61 -17.27
C THR A 49 14.41 28.35 -15.85
N ASP A 50 14.49 29.39 -15.01
CA ASP A 50 13.90 29.42 -13.68
C ASP A 50 12.38 29.17 -13.70
N ILE A 51 11.71 29.67 -14.71
CA ILE A 51 10.25 29.54 -14.89
C ILE A 51 9.89 28.06 -15.05
N PHE A 52 10.59 27.32 -15.89
CA PHE A 52 10.34 25.91 -16.10
C PHE A 52 10.60 25.11 -14.83
N ASN A 53 11.76 25.32 -14.20
CA ASN A 53 12.17 24.58 -13.02
C ASN A 53 11.37 24.93 -11.77
N LYS A 54 11.10 26.22 -11.53
CA LYS A 54 10.44 26.71 -10.30
C LYS A 54 8.91 26.71 -10.41
N SER A 55 8.34 26.85 -11.60
CA SER A 55 6.89 26.90 -11.81
C SER A 55 6.36 25.58 -12.36
N PHE A 56 6.86 25.12 -13.49
CA PHE A 56 6.32 23.96 -14.21
C PHE A 56 6.71 22.64 -13.54
N MET A 57 7.99 22.49 -13.17
CA MET A 57 8.49 21.28 -12.50
C MET A 57 8.31 21.30 -10.97
N ARG A 58 7.54 22.27 -10.47
CA ARG A 58 7.28 22.40 -9.04
C ARG A 58 6.55 21.18 -8.47
N ASN A 59 5.60 20.63 -9.22
CA ASN A 59 4.80 19.47 -8.82
C ASN A 59 5.46 18.18 -9.29
N SER A 60 5.42 17.14 -8.45
CA SER A 60 5.96 15.82 -8.78
C SER A 60 5.21 15.16 -9.93
N GLU A 61 3.89 15.39 -10.03
CA GLU A 61 3.04 14.90 -11.11
C GLU A 61 3.48 15.43 -12.48
N SER A 62 3.75 16.75 -12.57
CA SER A 62 4.27 17.37 -13.79
C SER A 62 5.67 16.89 -14.14
N TYR A 63 6.53 16.68 -13.14
CA TYR A 63 7.85 16.11 -13.34
C TYR A 63 7.78 14.67 -13.85
N PHE A 64 6.90 13.87 -13.27
CA PHE A 64 6.66 12.49 -13.70
C PHE A 64 6.10 12.44 -15.14
N ALA A 65 5.14 13.29 -15.46
CA ALA A 65 4.61 13.43 -16.81
C ALA A 65 5.70 13.83 -17.82
N PHE A 66 6.55 14.79 -17.48
CA PHE A 66 7.66 15.21 -18.33
C PHE A 66 8.63 14.07 -18.66
N LYS A 67 8.90 13.20 -17.70
CA LYS A 67 9.83 12.06 -17.89
C LYS A 67 9.21 10.94 -18.72
N ASN A 68 7.91 10.70 -18.60
CA ASN A 68 7.27 9.46 -19.04
C ASN A 68 6.23 9.64 -20.17
N SER A 69 5.82 10.86 -20.50
CA SER A 69 4.79 11.10 -21.54
C SER A 69 5.18 10.60 -22.92
N TYR A 70 6.48 10.62 -23.25
CA TYR A 70 6.96 10.17 -24.54
C TYR A 70 6.69 8.67 -24.78
N THR A 71 6.82 7.85 -23.77
CA THR A 71 6.51 6.41 -23.79
C THR A 71 5.03 6.17 -24.12
N VAL A 72 4.14 6.94 -23.45
CA VAL A 72 2.69 6.91 -23.73
C VAL A 72 2.39 7.33 -25.15
N LEU A 73 3.04 8.39 -25.66
CA LEU A 73 2.85 8.90 -27.01
C LEU A 73 3.37 7.97 -28.11
N ASN A 74 4.27 7.06 -27.79
CA ASN A 74 4.74 6.03 -28.73
C ASN A 74 3.81 4.82 -28.80
N GLY A 75 2.79 4.73 -27.93
CA GLY A 75 1.96 3.55 -27.80
C GLY A 75 2.73 2.35 -27.20
N GLU A 76 3.91 2.62 -26.62
CA GLU A 76 4.66 1.62 -25.89
C GLU A 76 3.86 1.23 -24.65
N ASP A 77 3.77 -0.07 -24.37
CA ASP A 77 2.99 -0.58 -23.25
C ASP A 77 3.43 0.06 -21.94
N TYR A 78 2.49 0.21 -21.03
CA TYR A 78 2.65 0.85 -19.71
C TYR A 78 3.78 0.26 -18.88
N GLU A 79 4.25 -0.93 -19.19
CA GLU A 79 5.42 -1.57 -18.57
C GLU A 79 6.71 -0.75 -18.68
N GLN A 80 6.82 0.10 -19.71
CA GLN A 80 7.97 0.96 -19.93
C GLN A 80 7.81 2.38 -19.38
N VAL A 81 6.65 2.73 -18.83
CA VAL A 81 6.48 4.02 -18.15
C VAL A 81 7.39 4.06 -16.92
N GLY A 82 8.19 5.09 -16.82
CA GLY A 82 9.20 5.25 -15.78
C GLY A 82 8.70 4.87 -14.40
N LEU A 83 9.48 4.05 -13.77
CA LEU A 83 9.18 3.46 -12.48
C LEU A 83 9.36 4.49 -11.38
N LEU A 84 8.72 4.25 -10.24
CA LEU A 84 9.07 4.91 -8.99
C LEU A 84 10.57 4.77 -8.72
N SER A 85 11.17 5.72 -8.02
CA SER A 85 12.58 5.64 -7.61
C SER A 85 12.97 4.28 -7.06
N ARG A 86 14.16 3.80 -7.44
CA ARG A 86 14.69 2.50 -6.98
C ARG A 86 14.92 2.43 -5.48
N ASN A 87 15.18 3.58 -4.86
CA ASN A 87 15.22 3.69 -3.41
C ASN A 87 14.61 5.01 -2.95
N ILE A 88 14.12 5.01 -1.73
CA ILE A 88 13.62 6.20 -1.03
C ILE A 88 14.38 6.29 0.29
N THR A 89 15.21 7.31 0.41
CA THR A 89 16.01 7.55 1.61
C THR A 89 15.46 8.75 2.37
N LEU A 90 15.25 8.58 3.66
CA LEU A 90 14.80 9.62 4.61
C LEU A 90 15.94 9.95 5.58
N GLU A 91 16.34 11.23 5.60
CA GLU A 91 17.24 11.81 6.61
C GLU A 91 16.44 12.81 7.45
N SER A 92 15.86 12.37 8.55
CA SER A 92 15.02 13.22 9.38
C SER A 92 15.77 13.72 10.61
N GLN A 93 16.09 15.00 10.63
CA GLN A 93 16.64 15.66 11.82
C GLN A 93 15.62 15.77 12.95
N THR A 94 14.32 15.80 12.63
CA THR A 94 13.24 15.99 13.62
C THR A 94 12.89 14.72 14.39
N LEU A 95 13.15 13.54 13.84
CA LEU A 95 12.84 12.25 14.48
C LEU A 95 14.00 11.68 15.27
N GLN A 96 15.20 12.25 15.18
CA GLN A 96 16.44 11.70 15.79
C GLN A 96 16.61 10.20 15.48
N ILE A 97 16.29 9.80 14.24
CA ILE A 97 16.48 8.43 13.74
C ILE A 97 17.69 8.39 12.81
N PRO A 98 18.39 7.26 12.73
CA PRO A 98 19.39 7.03 11.69
C PRO A 98 18.79 7.18 10.30
N THR A 99 19.63 7.44 9.30
CA THR A 99 19.20 7.49 7.90
C THR A 99 18.51 6.18 7.53
N LEU A 100 17.27 6.29 7.06
CA LEU A 100 16.43 5.16 6.70
C LEU A 100 16.28 5.06 5.18
N SER A 101 16.67 3.93 4.60
CA SER A 101 16.54 3.66 3.17
C SER A 101 15.61 2.48 2.91
N PHE A 102 14.72 2.67 1.94
CA PHE A 102 13.83 1.65 1.39
C PHE A 102 14.30 1.38 -0.03
N ASP A 103 14.83 0.17 -0.26
CA ASP A 103 15.27 -0.26 -1.58
C ASP A 103 14.16 -1.05 -2.26
N PHE A 104 13.89 -0.71 -3.53
CA PHE A 104 12.91 -1.39 -4.39
C PHE A 104 13.62 -1.90 -5.64
N ASP A 105 13.26 -3.09 -6.09
CA ASP A 105 13.76 -3.64 -7.35
C ASP A 105 12.59 -4.06 -8.23
N HIS A 106 12.33 -3.24 -9.24
CA HIS A 106 11.22 -3.42 -10.17
C HIS A 106 11.51 -4.42 -11.29
N HIS A 107 12.78 -4.77 -11.49
CA HIS A 107 13.23 -5.66 -12.57
C HIS A 107 13.61 -7.06 -12.06
N HIS A 108 13.52 -7.29 -10.74
CA HIS A 108 13.84 -8.57 -10.15
C HIS A 108 12.74 -9.60 -10.46
N GLU A 109 13.14 -10.85 -10.72
CA GLU A 109 12.21 -11.97 -10.94
C GLU A 109 11.28 -12.23 -9.74
N LEU A 110 11.75 -11.85 -8.54
CA LEU A 110 11.01 -12.00 -7.30
C LEU A 110 10.45 -10.63 -6.84
N PRO A 111 9.30 -10.60 -6.17
CA PRO A 111 8.66 -9.35 -5.76
C PRO A 111 9.52 -8.57 -4.75
N LYS A 112 9.98 -7.37 -5.13
CA LYS A 112 10.75 -6.45 -4.25
C LYS A 112 10.19 -5.03 -4.28
N ARG A 113 8.86 -4.89 -4.33
CA ARG A 113 8.16 -3.60 -4.40
C ARG A 113 7.55 -3.17 -3.07
N ILE A 114 7.65 -4.02 -2.05
CA ILE A 114 7.08 -3.78 -0.72
C ILE A 114 8.21 -3.73 0.29
N SER A 115 8.27 -2.67 1.10
CA SER A 115 9.18 -2.58 2.25
C SER A 115 8.38 -2.55 3.54
N ILE A 116 8.89 -3.21 4.59
CA ILE A 116 8.22 -3.35 5.88
C ILE A 116 9.04 -2.70 6.98
N LEU A 117 8.36 -1.87 7.77
CA LEU A 117 8.82 -1.37 9.07
C LEU A 117 8.14 -2.18 10.16
N ILE A 118 8.89 -2.92 10.96
CA ILE A 118 8.35 -3.67 12.08
C ILE A 118 9.03 -3.28 13.39
N GLY A 119 8.35 -3.44 14.49
CA GLY A 119 8.82 -3.18 15.85
C GLY A 119 7.66 -3.14 16.82
N GLU A 120 7.98 -2.99 18.09
CA GLU A 120 7.00 -2.90 19.17
C GLU A 120 6.06 -1.70 19.03
N ASN A 121 4.94 -1.75 19.77
CA ASN A 121 4.02 -0.62 19.82
C ASN A 121 4.71 0.60 20.47
N GLY A 122 4.45 1.78 19.91
CA GLY A 122 5.03 3.02 20.39
C GLY A 122 6.48 3.31 19.98
N VAL A 123 7.16 2.41 19.24
CA VAL A 123 8.55 2.63 18.78
C VAL A 123 8.68 3.75 17.74
N GLY A 124 7.59 4.20 17.14
CA GLY A 124 7.62 5.35 16.20
C GLY A 124 7.35 4.99 14.73
N LYS A 125 6.91 3.77 14.40
CA LYS A 125 6.59 3.34 13.02
C LYS A 125 5.66 4.31 12.30
N SER A 126 4.51 4.62 12.89
CA SER A 126 3.52 5.53 12.32
C SER A 126 4.04 6.96 12.16
N GLN A 127 4.94 7.40 13.06
CA GLN A 127 5.59 8.72 12.95
C GLN A 127 6.56 8.78 11.76
N ILE A 128 7.27 7.68 11.49
CA ILE A 128 8.14 7.57 10.31
C ILE A 128 7.30 7.67 9.04
N LEU A 129 6.22 6.89 8.93
CA LEU A 129 5.30 6.97 7.77
C LEU A 129 4.72 8.37 7.61
N ARG A 130 4.33 9.02 8.70
CA ARG A 130 3.86 10.42 8.69
C ARG A 130 4.91 11.37 8.12
N ASN A 131 6.17 11.24 8.54
CA ASN A 131 7.24 12.10 8.06
C ASN A 131 7.53 11.86 6.58
N ILE A 132 7.57 10.61 6.13
CA ILE A 132 7.66 10.28 4.70
C ILE A 132 6.53 10.99 3.94
N ALA A 133 5.27 10.84 4.41
CA ALA A 133 4.12 11.49 3.78
C ALA A 133 4.29 13.02 3.71
N ILE A 134 4.66 13.67 4.81
CA ILE A 134 4.83 15.12 4.86
C ILE A 134 5.96 15.58 3.95
N SER A 135 7.09 14.87 3.92
CA SER A 135 8.25 15.21 3.09
C SER A 135 7.94 15.07 1.61
N VAL A 136 7.22 14.01 1.22
CA VAL A 136 6.73 13.81 -0.15
C VAL A 136 5.71 14.88 -0.53
N ILE A 137 4.68 15.12 0.30
CA ILE A 137 3.63 16.11 0.05
C ILE A 137 4.20 17.52 -0.11
N LYS A 138 5.15 17.90 0.74
CA LYS A 138 5.77 19.23 0.73
C LYS A 138 6.96 19.31 -0.23
N GLY A 139 7.42 18.20 -0.79
CA GLY A 139 8.62 18.10 -1.62
C GLY A 139 9.85 18.61 -0.87
N ARG A 140 10.07 18.10 0.35
CA ARG A 140 11.23 18.44 1.18
C ARG A 140 12.49 17.77 0.65
N ARG A 141 13.66 18.28 1.03
CA ARG A 141 14.96 17.73 0.66
C ARG A 141 15.47 16.64 1.60
N ASP A 142 14.75 16.39 2.70
CA ASP A 142 15.02 15.33 3.66
C ASP A 142 14.62 13.94 3.13
N ILE A 143 13.88 13.89 2.00
CA ILE A 143 13.57 12.67 1.27
C ILE A 143 14.14 12.73 -0.15
N PHE A 144 14.92 11.74 -0.53
CA PHE A 144 15.61 11.70 -1.81
C PHE A 144 15.87 10.27 -2.28
N GLU A 145 16.18 10.12 -3.57
CA GLU A 145 16.75 8.90 -4.14
C GLU A 145 18.27 9.01 -4.08
N PHE A 146 18.91 8.03 -3.47
CA PHE A 146 20.36 7.98 -3.41
C PHE A 146 20.91 7.16 -4.59
N ASP A 147 21.59 7.83 -5.50
CA ASP A 147 22.32 7.21 -6.59
C ASP A 147 23.65 6.65 -6.05
N LYS A 148 23.71 5.30 -5.90
CA LYS A 148 24.89 4.61 -5.35
C LYS A 148 26.11 4.71 -6.26
N GLU A 149 25.92 4.82 -7.58
CA GLU A 149 27.01 4.89 -8.57
C GLU A 149 27.66 6.29 -8.58
N ASN A 150 26.85 7.34 -8.64
CA ASN A 150 27.32 8.71 -8.72
C ASN A 150 27.42 9.41 -7.37
N LYS A 151 27.03 8.74 -6.27
CA LYS A 151 26.97 9.30 -4.90
C LYS A 151 26.18 10.61 -4.81
N LYS A 152 25.10 10.73 -5.59
CA LYS A 152 24.26 11.93 -5.66
C LYS A 152 22.88 11.71 -5.04
N LYS A 153 22.37 12.78 -4.41
CA LYS A 153 20.98 12.84 -3.93
C LYS A 153 20.11 13.39 -5.04
N ASN A 154 19.24 12.56 -5.59
CA ASN A 154 18.29 12.91 -6.63
C ASN A 154 16.90 13.14 -6.04
N ARG A 155 16.06 13.89 -6.74
CA ARG A 155 14.65 14.04 -6.35
C ARG A 155 13.94 12.72 -6.54
N VAL A 156 13.19 12.31 -5.52
CA VAL A 156 12.34 11.09 -5.59
C VAL A 156 11.29 11.24 -6.70
N GLN A 157 11.18 10.22 -7.53
CA GLN A 157 10.20 10.15 -8.61
C GLN A 157 8.92 9.46 -8.09
N ILE A 158 7.97 10.26 -7.63
CA ILE A 158 6.66 9.80 -7.16
C ILE A 158 5.60 10.59 -7.93
N ASN A 159 4.64 9.87 -8.53
CA ASN A 159 3.49 10.47 -9.22
C ASN A 159 2.34 10.75 -8.25
N ARG A 160 1.96 9.73 -7.47
CA ARG A 160 0.87 9.80 -6.48
C ARG A 160 1.31 9.26 -5.14
N LEU A 161 0.67 9.75 -4.08
CA LEU A 161 0.84 9.22 -2.73
C LEU A 161 -0.53 8.80 -2.18
N LEU A 162 -0.65 7.50 -1.86
CA LEU A 162 -1.81 6.93 -1.20
C LEU A 162 -1.42 6.53 0.22
N ALA A 163 -2.18 6.97 1.22
CA ALA A 163 -1.93 6.64 2.61
C ALA A 163 -3.16 5.98 3.24
N PHE A 164 -2.96 4.78 3.81
CA PHE A 164 -3.99 3.99 4.46
C PHE A 164 -3.68 3.83 5.94
N SER A 165 -4.67 4.01 6.78
CA SER A 165 -4.56 3.83 8.23
C SER A 165 -5.76 3.10 8.81
N PRO A 166 -5.60 2.40 9.97
CA PRO A 166 -6.65 1.55 10.53
C PRO A 166 -7.88 2.32 11.00
N THR A 167 -7.70 3.53 11.51
CA THR A 167 -8.79 4.29 12.16
C THR A 167 -8.98 5.67 11.57
N ASN A 168 -10.15 6.26 11.80
CA ASN A 168 -10.44 7.66 11.50
C ASN A 168 -9.71 8.65 12.43
N GLU A 169 -9.14 8.20 13.52
CA GLU A 169 -8.19 8.92 14.38
C GLU A 169 -6.87 9.24 13.65
N SER A 170 -6.73 8.74 12.47
CA SER A 170 -5.69 9.03 11.49
C SER A 170 -5.43 10.51 11.21
N LYS A 171 -6.18 11.45 11.78
CA LYS A 171 -5.79 12.86 11.79
C LYS A 171 -4.42 13.08 12.40
N SER A 172 -4.01 12.21 13.31
CA SER A 172 -2.70 12.26 13.97
C SER A 172 -1.59 11.61 13.13
N VAL A 173 -1.89 10.57 12.36
CA VAL A 173 -0.87 9.84 11.58
C VAL A 173 -0.61 10.53 10.25
N PHE A 174 -1.56 10.60 9.35
CA PHE A 174 -1.37 11.22 8.04
C PHE A 174 -2.05 12.58 7.92
N PRO A 175 -1.45 13.55 7.20
CA PRO A 175 -2.04 14.86 6.99
C PRO A 175 -3.41 14.77 6.32
N SER A 176 -4.27 15.76 6.55
CA SER A 176 -5.54 15.84 5.83
C SER A 176 -5.31 16.19 4.36
N ASP A 177 -5.92 15.44 3.44
CA ASP A 177 -5.87 15.69 2.00
C ASP A 177 -6.65 16.97 1.59
N LYS A 178 -7.64 17.38 2.39
CA LYS A 178 -8.47 18.57 2.13
C LYS A 178 -7.79 19.90 2.48
N THR A 179 -6.93 19.91 3.50
CA THR A 179 -6.34 21.14 4.04
C THR A 179 -4.87 21.32 3.66
N THR A 180 -4.23 20.31 3.14
CA THR A 180 -2.79 20.33 2.84
C THR A 180 -2.54 20.84 1.43
N LYS A 181 -1.80 21.95 1.29
CA LYS A 181 -1.25 22.40 -0.01
C LYS A 181 -0.18 21.40 -0.45
N SER A 182 -0.55 20.45 -1.27
CA SER A 182 0.31 19.37 -1.74
C SER A 182 1.00 19.73 -3.05
N LYS A 183 2.27 19.32 -3.20
CA LYS A 183 3.03 19.35 -4.46
C LYS A 183 2.87 18.07 -5.30
N ILE A 184 2.13 17.10 -4.77
CA ILE A 184 1.85 15.80 -5.38
C ILE A 184 0.38 15.49 -5.22
N TRP A 185 -0.19 14.68 -6.09
CA TRP A 185 -1.52 14.14 -5.87
C TRP A 185 -1.49 13.21 -4.66
N TYR A 186 -2.28 13.53 -3.66
CA TYR A 186 -2.27 12.86 -2.36
C TYR A 186 -3.70 12.54 -1.91
N ARG A 187 -3.92 11.33 -1.47
CA ARG A 187 -5.17 10.89 -0.85
C ARG A 187 -4.90 10.04 0.39
N ARG A 188 -5.75 10.24 1.37
CA ARG A 188 -5.75 9.50 2.62
C ARG A 188 -7.04 8.69 2.74
N PHE A 189 -6.89 7.43 3.13
CA PHE A 189 -7.98 6.47 3.31
C PHE A 189 -7.95 5.87 4.70
N SER A 190 -9.15 5.53 5.22
CA SER A 190 -9.31 4.69 6.40
C SER A 190 -9.69 3.29 5.98
N LEU A 191 -9.04 2.30 6.59
CA LEU A 191 -9.39 0.88 6.44
C LEU A 191 -10.63 0.50 7.25
N ASN A 192 -11.03 1.36 8.19
CA ASN A 192 -12.19 1.13 9.05
C ASN A 192 -13.51 1.21 8.24
N ARG A 193 -14.44 0.32 8.59
CA ARG A 193 -15.80 0.25 8.05
C ARG A 193 -16.65 1.46 8.41
N THR A 194 -16.48 2.02 9.62
CA THR A 194 -17.37 3.04 10.16
C THR A 194 -17.14 4.39 9.48
N LEU A 195 -18.15 4.85 8.75
CA LEU A 195 -18.17 6.17 8.15
C LEU A 195 -18.44 7.23 9.24
N THR A 196 -17.40 7.70 9.90
CA THR A 196 -17.54 8.70 10.98
C THR A 196 -17.48 10.14 10.51
N GLN A 197 -17.16 10.38 9.22
CA GLN A 197 -17.06 11.73 8.67
C GLN A 197 -18.06 11.98 7.55
N ARG A 198 -18.79 13.10 7.65
CA ARG A 198 -19.60 13.63 6.54
C ARG A 198 -18.73 13.78 5.27
N GLY A 199 -19.13 13.13 4.18
CA GLY A 199 -18.46 13.20 2.88
C GLY A 199 -17.48 12.08 2.57
N GLN A 200 -17.35 11.05 3.40
CA GLN A 200 -16.68 9.81 3.00
C GLN A 200 -17.63 8.92 2.20
N LYS A 201 -17.17 8.43 1.03
CA LYS A 201 -17.94 7.51 0.20
C LYS A 201 -18.04 6.14 0.88
N ASN A 202 -19.24 5.55 0.80
CA ASN A 202 -19.45 4.17 1.20
C ASN A 202 -18.75 3.21 0.22
N THR A 203 -18.58 1.96 0.62
CA THR A 203 -17.95 0.92 -0.21
C THR A 203 -18.69 0.72 -1.53
N ASN A 204 -20.03 0.71 -1.52
CA ASN A 204 -20.84 0.59 -2.73
C ASN A 204 -20.65 1.79 -3.69
N GLU A 205 -20.56 3.02 -3.17
CA GLU A 205 -20.28 4.21 -3.97
C GLU A 205 -18.92 4.12 -4.66
N ILE A 206 -17.88 3.64 -3.93
CA ILE A 206 -16.54 3.49 -4.48
C ILE A 206 -16.53 2.44 -5.60
N ILE A 207 -17.24 1.31 -5.42
CA ILE A 207 -17.36 0.26 -6.43
C ILE A 207 -18.11 0.76 -7.66
N VAL A 208 -19.19 1.53 -7.47
CA VAL A 208 -19.94 2.14 -8.58
C VAL A 208 -19.08 3.15 -9.34
N ASP A 209 -18.34 4.01 -8.63
CA ASP A 209 -17.42 4.95 -9.28
C ASP A 209 -16.36 4.21 -10.11
N LEU A 210 -15.81 3.14 -9.55
CA LEU A 210 -14.81 2.30 -10.22
C LEU A 210 -15.40 1.61 -11.46
N ALA A 211 -16.65 1.12 -11.39
CA ALA A 211 -17.33 0.48 -12.51
C ALA A 211 -17.70 1.47 -13.65
N ARG A 212 -17.91 2.74 -13.31
CA ARG A 212 -18.18 3.83 -14.28
C ARG A 212 -16.93 4.33 -15.00
N LEU A 213 -15.75 4.08 -14.42
CA LEU A 213 -14.51 4.53 -15.02
C LEU A 213 -14.17 3.70 -16.26
N ASN A 214 -14.07 4.37 -17.40
CA ASN A 214 -13.59 3.79 -18.66
C ASN A 214 -12.05 3.83 -18.75
N ASP A 215 -11.38 4.20 -17.66
CA ASP A 215 -9.94 4.31 -17.61
C ASP A 215 -9.27 2.92 -17.50
N ARG A 216 -8.11 2.77 -18.16
CA ARG A 216 -7.36 1.52 -18.20
C ARG A 216 -5.97 1.71 -17.62
N ILE A 217 -5.52 0.70 -16.90
CA ILE A 217 -4.12 0.55 -16.48
C ILE A 217 -3.61 -0.72 -17.16
N ILE A 218 -2.53 -0.61 -17.94
CA ILE A 218 -1.88 -1.75 -18.63
C ILE A 218 -2.88 -2.57 -19.48
N GLY A 219 -3.68 -1.86 -20.27
CA GLY A 219 -4.67 -2.52 -21.14
C GLY A 219 -5.94 -3.01 -20.44
N ASN A 220 -5.92 -3.23 -19.14
CA ASN A 220 -7.07 -3.68 -18.35
C ASN A 220 -7.87 -2.50 -17.78
N SER A 221 -9.21 -2.63 -17.77
CA SER A 221 -10.01 -1.64 -17.05
C SER A 221 -9.74 -1.75 -15.54
N ARG A 222 -9.80 -0.63 -14.83
CA ARG A 222 -9.64 -0.61 -13.37
C ARG A 222 -10.65 -1.51 -12.67
N PHE A 223 -11.83 -1.67 -13.25
CA PHE A 223 -12.85 -2.55 -12.72
C PHE A 223 -12.52 -4.02 -12.94
N GLU A 224 -11.89 -4.40 -14.08
CA GLU A 224 -11.40 -5.76 -14.29
C GLU A 224 -10.29 -6.11 -13.27
N ILE A 225 -9.36 -5.19 -13.02
CA ILE A 225 -8.33 -5.37 -12.00
C ILE A 225 -8.97 -5.59 -10.62
N PHE A 226 -10.00 -4.82 -10.29
CA PHE A 226 -10.76 -5.00 -9.05
C PHE A 226 -11.48 -6.35 -8.99
N LYS A 227 -12.14 -6.79 -10.07
CA LYS A 227 -12.78 -8.11 -10.14
C LYS A 227 -11.77 -9.24 -9.91
N ASN A 228 -10.60 -9.15 -10.53
CA ASN A 228 -9.52 -10.11 -10.33
C ASN A 228 -9.02 -10.11 -8.86
N ALA A 229 -8.92 -8.94 -8.24
CA ALA A 229 -8.53 -8.81 -6.85
C ALA A 229 -9.51 -9.50 -5.89
N ILE A 230 -10.81 -9.28 -6.07
CA ILE A 230 -11.84 -9.90 -5.23
C ILE A 230 -12.08 -11.37 -5.54
N SER A 231 -11.67 -11.87 -6.72
CA SER A 231 -11.79 -13.30 -7.07
C SER A 231 -11.00 -14.21 -6.12
N ASN A 232 -9.99 -13.66 -5.45
CA ASN A 232 -9.25 -14.35 -4.39
C ASN A 232 -10.07 -14.57 -3.10
N LEU A 233 -11.24 -13.93 -2.94
CA LEU A 233 -12.13 -14.19 -1.82
C LEU A 233 -12.88 -15.51 -2.02
N LYS A 234 -13.04 -16.26 -0.94
CA LYS A 234 -13.87 -17.46 -0.95
C LYS A 234 -15.32 -17.05 -1.28
N ASN A 235 -15.94 -17.76 -2.23
CA ASN A 235 -17.31 -17.49 -2.69
C ASN A 235 -17.49 -16.05 -3.23
N HIS A 236 -16.51 -15.52 -3.96
CA HIS A 236 -16.55 -14.16 -4.54
C HIS A 236 -17.74 -13.98 -5.53
N LEU A 237 -18.22 -15.05 -6.15
CA LEU A 237 -19.39 -15.02 -7.04
C LEU A 237 -20.69 -14.62 -6.33
N GLU A 238 -20.75 -14.80 -5.02
CA GLU A 238 -21.90 -14.45 -4.18
C GLU A 238 -21.91 -12.99 -3.74
N LEU A 239 -20.80 -12.25 -3.99
CA LEU A 239 -20.70 -10.86 -3.59
C LEU A 239 -21.63 -9.98 -4.43
N ALA A 240 -22.49 -9.23 -3.75
CA ALA A 240 -23.50 -8.40 -4.38
C ALA A 240 -23.67 -7.05 -3.68
N LEU A 241 -24.18 -6.10 -4.42
CA LEU A 241 -24.50 -4.76 -3.94
C LEU A 241 -26.01 -4.63 -3.75
N PRO A 242 -26.49 -4.35 -2.53
CA PRO A 242 -27.90 -4.11 -2.27
C PRO A 242 -28.43 -2.94 -3.09
N VAL A 243 -29.67 -3.05 -3.52
CA VAL A 243 -30.36 -2.00 -4.27
C VAL A 243 -31.29 -1.19 -3.36
N LYS A 244 -31.72 -0.01 -3.82
CA LYS A 244 -32.61 0.90 -3.08
C LYS A 244 -34.01 0.32 -2.91
N ASN A 245 -34.49 -0.40 -3.92
CA ASN A 245 -35.80 -1.08 -3.89
C ASN A 245 -35.62 -2.50 -3.37
N GLU A 246 -36.11 -2.77 -2.17
CA GLU A 246 -35.97 -4.07 -1.48
C GLU A 246 -36.72 -5.23 -2.20
N ASN A 247 -37.61 -4.93 -3.14
CA ASN A 247 -38.29 -5.95 -3.96
C ASN A 247 -37.41 -6.42 -5.15
N ILE A 248 -36.28 -5.80 -5.40
CA ILE A 248 -35.35 -6.17 -6.46
C ILE A 248 -34.13 -6.84 -5.82
N PRO A 249 -33.67 -7.99 -6.35
CA PRO A 249 -32.51 -8.67 -5.82
C PRO A 249 -31.24 -7.81 -5.91
N PRO A 250 -30.29 -7.97 -4.99
CA PRO A 250 -28.98 -7.35 -5.08
C PRO A 250 -28.27 -7.66 -6.39
N ILE A 251 -27.47 -6.73 -6.89
CA ILE A 251 -26.72 -6.89 -8.13
C ILE A 251 -25.35 -7.49 -7.80
N HIS A 252 -25.03 -8.63 -8.39
CA HIS A 252 -23.69 -9.22 -8.23
C HIS A 252 -22.60 -8.25 -8.70
N ILE A 253 -21.52 -8.14 -7.93
CA ILE A 253 -20.42 -7.21 -8.24
C ILE A 253 -19.85 -7.49 -9.63
N LEU A 254 -19.74 -8.75 -10.02
CA LEU A 254 -19.21 -9.16 -11.32
C LEU A 254 -20.09 -8.71 -12.49
N ASP A 255 -21.39 -8.54 -12.27
CA ASP A 255 -22.38 -8.25 -13.30
C ASP A 255 -22.73 -6.74 -13.43
N ILE A 256 -22.18 -5.90 -12.55
CA ILE A 256 -22.58 -4.49 -12.45
C ILE A 256 -22.42 -3.71 -13.77
N ASN A 257 -21.43 -4.06 -14.60
CA ASN A 257 -21.13 -3.45 -15.89
C ASN A 257 -21.07 -4.46 -17.06
N SER A 258 -21.68 -5.62 -16.90
CA SER A 258 -21.63 -6.72 -17.88
C SER A 258 -22.70 -6.64 -18.96
N PHE A 259 -23.52 -5.59 -18.95
CA PHE A 259 -24.66 -5.41 -19.86
C PHE A 259 -24.43 -4.22 -20.81
N GLY A 260 -25.41 -3.89 -21.64
CA GLY A 260 -25.39 -2.69 -22.46
C GLY A 260 -25.43 -1.41 -21.61
N GLU A 261 -25.05 -0.27 -22.21
CA GLU A 261 -24.84 1.01 -21.52
C GLU A 261 -26.06 1.45 -20.71
N GLU A 262 -27.27 1.37 -21.28
CA GLU A 262 -28.50 1.78 -20.62
C GLU A 262 -28.75 0.96 -19.35
N ARG A 263 -28.57 -0.37 -19.41
CA ARG A 263 -28.76 -1.27 -18.27
C ARG A 263 -27.68 -1.06 -17.21
N ASN A 264 -26.46 -0.79 -17.61
CA ASN A 264 -25.37 -0.46 -16.66
C ASN A 264 -25.68 0.84 -15.92
N LEU A 265 -26.18 1.89 -16.60
CA LEU A 265 -26.60 3.14 -15.98
C LEU A 265 -27.75 2.92 -14.99
N PHE A 266 -28.72 2.08 -15.35
CA PHE A 266 -29.79 1.70 -14.44
C PHE A 266 -29.24 0.98 -13.20
N ASN A 267 -28.34 -0.01 -13.37
CA ASN A 267 -27.69 -0.73 -12.27
C ASN A 267 -27.00 0.26 -11.32
N TYR A 268 -26.17 1.18 -11.85
CA TYR A 268 -25.45 2.17 -11.02
C TYR A 268 -26.38 3.05 -10.21
N SER A 269 -27.50 3.47 -10.79
CA SER A 269 -28.48 4.35 -10.13
C SER A 269 -29.34 3.64 -9.09
N SER A 270 -29.55 2.32 -9.25
CA SER A 270 -30.37 1.52 -8.36
C SER A 270 -29.66 1.07 -7.10
N ILE A 271 -28.33 1.01 -7.10
CA ILE A 271 -27.53 0.55 -5.95
C ILE A 271 -27.73 1.47 -4.75
N SER A 272 -27.88 0.85 -3.58
CA SER A 272 -27.98 1.56 -2.31
C SER A 272 -26.60 1.99 -1.84
N THR A 273 -26.42 3.30 -1.61
CA THR A 273 -25.17 3.87 -1.08
C THR A 273 -25.12 3.89 0.44
N HIS A 274 -26.17 3.43 1.12
CA HIS A 274 -26.26 3.42 2.59
C HIS A 274 -26.04 2.03 3.21
N LYS A 275 -26.11 0.98 2.38
CA LYS A 275 -25.90 -0.41 2.80
C LYS A 275 -24.47 -0.83 2.44
N ASP A 276 -23.90 -1.79 3.19
CA ASP A 276 -22.64 -2.43 2.83
C ASP A 276 -22.85 -3.52 1.75
N PRO A 277 -21.81 -3.97 1.04
CA PRO A 277 -21.87 -5.16 0.21
C PRO A 277 -22.34 -6.38 1.02
N VAL A 278 -23.03 -7.30 0.36
CA VAL A 278 -23.59 -8.51 0.98
C VAL A 278 -23.18 -9.76 0.21
N ARG A 279 -23.39 -10.93 0.81
CA ARG A 279 -23.48 -12.21 0.07
C ARG A 279 -24.93 -12.45 -0.28
N TYR A 280 -25.18 -12.73 -1.54
CA TYR A 280 -26.52 -13.09 -2.02
C TYR A 280 -26.55 -14.55 -2.44
N ILE A 281 -27.25 -15.36 -1.64
CA ILE A 281 -27.29 -16.84 -1.79
C ILE A 281 -28.75 -17.30 -1.67
N ASN A 282 -29.24 -18.04 -2.66
CA ASN A 282 -30.59 -18.64 -2.65
C ASN A 282 -31.71 -17.64 -2.28
N GLY A 283 -31.62 -16.41 -2.81
CA GLY A 283 -32.63 -15.38 -2.57
C GLY A 283 -32.49 -14.65 -1.22
N LYS A 284 -31.41 -14.89 -0.45
CA LYS A 284 -31.18 -14.24 0.84
C LYS A 284 -29.93 -13.38 0.85
N GLU A 285 -30.04 -12.21 1.46
CA GLU A 285 -28.92 -11.33 1.77
C GLU A 285 -28.29 -11.75 3.10
N LEU A 286 -26.99 -12.03 3.09
CA LEU A 286 -26.19 -12.34 4.26
C LEU A 286 -25.09 -11.28 4.42
N PRO A 287 -24.84 -10.76 5.64
CA PRO A 287 -23.81 -9.77 5.86
C PRO A 287 -22.41 -10.38 5.64
N LEU A 288 -21.50 -9.57 5.11
CA LEU A 288 -20.08 -9.91 5.08
C LEU A 288 -19.46 -9.73 6.47
N SER A 289 -18.41 -10.49 6.75
CA SER A 289 -17.57 -10.23 7.92
C SER A 289 -16.87 -8.86 7.83
N SER A 290 -16.50 -8.29 8.96
CA SER A 290 -15.79 -6.99 8.99
C SER A 290 -14.49 -7.02 8.18
N GLY A 291 -13.74 -8.13 8.23
CA GLY A 291 -12.52 -8.30 7.46
C GLY A 291 -12.76 -8.37 5.96
N GLU A 292 -13.83 -9.03 5.50
CA GLU A 292 -14.21 -9.08 4.09
C GLU A 292 -14.59 -7.68 3.56
N ILE A 293 -15.40 -6.95 4.31
CA ILE A 293 -15.78 -5.58 3.93
C ILE A 293 -14.55 -4.68 3.84
N SER A 294 -13.65 -4.74 4.83
CA SER A 294 -12.40 -3.96 4.83
C SER A 294 -11.52 -4.32 3.64
N PHE A 295 -11.41 -5.61 3.31
CA PHE A 295 -10.65 -6.05 2.14
C PHE A 295 -11.27 -5.56 0.82
N VAL A 296 -12.58 -5.75 0.62
CA VAL A 296 -13.29 -5.28 -0.60
C VAL A 296 -13.15 -3.76 -0.73
N ARG A 297 -13.31 -3.02 0.37
CA ARG A 297 -13.14 -1.56 0.39
C ARG A 297 -11.72 -1.14 0.03
N PHE A 298 -10.71 -1.79 0.60
CA PHE A 298 -9.31 -1.54 0.27
C PHE A 298 -9.04 -1.79 -1.22
N CYS A 299 -9.48 -2.95 -1.75
CA CYS A 299 -9.35 -3.28 -3.16
C CYS A 299 -9.98 -2.20 -4.07
N ALA A 300 -11.20 -1.78 -3.75
CA ALA A 300 -11.90 -0.76 -4.52
C ALA A 300 -11.19 0.60 -4.45
N GLN A 301 -10.74 1.01 -3.26
CA GLN A 301 -10.04 2.29 -3.07
C GLN A 301 -8.70 2.33 -3.81
N ILE A 302 -7.91 1.26 -3.74
CA ILE A 302 -6.61 1.22 -4.39
C ILE A 302 -6.77 1.17 -5.91
N CYS A 303 -7.66 0.31 -6.46
CA CYS A 303 -7.91 0.23 -7.89
C CYS A 303 -8.45 1.54 -8.49
N LEU A 304 -9.28 2.28 -7.72
CA LEU A 304 -9.81 3.57 -8.14
C LEU A 304 -8.73 4.65 -8.24
N ASN A 305 -7.70 4.61 -7.38
CA ASN A 305 -6.79 5.74 -7.18
C ASN A 305 -5.35 5.49 -7.61
N ILE A 306 -4.91 4.24 -7.77
CA ILE A 306 -3.54 3.91 -8.17
C ILE A 306 -3.23 4.40 -9.59
N GLU A 307 -1.99 4.82 -9.81
CA GLU A 307 -1.41 5.21 -11.09
C GLU A 307 0.04 4.76 -11.16
N ASN A 308 0.63 4.83 -12.36
CA ASN A 308 2.06 4.54 -12.50
C ASN A 308 2.90 5.43 -11.56
N GLY A 309 3.87 4.80 -10.90
CA GLY A 309 4.76 5.48 -9.98
C GLY A 309 4.05 5.98 -8.71
N THR A 310 3.07 5.25 -8.22
CA THR A 310 2.41 5.53 -6.93
C THR A 310 3.24 4.99 -5.77
N LEU A 311 3.43 5.80 -4.74
CA LEU A 311 3.89 5.34 -3.43
C LEU A 311 2.69 5.09 -2.53
N ILE A 312 2.61 3.89 -1.95
CA ILE A 312 1.56 3.51 -1.01
C ILE A 312 2.16 3.41 0.38
N LEU A 313 1.57 4.10 1.34
CA LEU A 313 1.90 3.99 2.76
C LEU A 313 0.76 3.29 3.48
N LEU A 314 1.08 2.22 4.20
CA LEU A 314 0.11 1.42 4.96
C LEU A 314 0.54 1.38 6.42
N ASP A 315 -0.31 1.89 7.30
CA ASP A 315 -0.10 1.88 8.74
C ASP A 315 -1.01 0.83 9.38
N GLU A 316 -0.41 -0.16 10.02
CA GLU A 316 -1.07 -1.28 10.71
C GLU A 316 -2.28 -1.88 9.96
N PRO A 317 -2.12 -2.32 8.70
CA PRO A 317 -3.24 -2.86 7.92
C PRO A 317 -3.83 -4.13 8.53
N GLU A 318 -3.08 -4.86 9.36
CA GLU A 318 -3.53 -6.05 10.08
C GLU A 318 -4.67 -5.81 11.07
N THR A 319 -4.83 -4.60 11.57
CA THR A 319 -5.87 -4.26 12.57
C THR A 319 -7.28 -4.62 12.09
N HIS A 320 -7.50 -4.58 10.78
CA HIS A 320 -8.79 -4.90 10.15
C HIS A 320 -8.75 -6.10 9.22
N LEU A 321 -7.56 -6.75 9.07
CA LEU A 321 -7.39 -7.92 8.22
C LEU A 321 -7.19 -9.17 9.06
N HIS A 322 -8.09 -10.15 8.92
CA HIS A 322 -7.85 -11.47 9.50
C HIS A 322 -6.57 -12.08 8.89
N PRO A 323 -5.71 -12.80 9.64
CA PRO A 323 -4.49 -13.42 9.13
C PRO A 323 -4.67 -14.22 7.83
N ALA A 324 -5.81 -14.88 7.65
CA ALA A 324 -6.15 -15.61 6.42
C ALA A 324 -6.26 -14.73 5.17
N PHE A 325 -6.43 -13.41 5.32
CA PHE A 325 -6.48 -12.46 4.22
C PHE A 325 -5.13 -11.83 3.89
N ILE A 326 -4.12 -12.00 4.74
CA ILE A 326 -2.81 -11.36 4.55
C ILE A 326 -2.17 -11.83 3.23
N ASN A 327 -2.17 -13.12 2.94
CA ASN A 327 -1.59 -13.64 1.69
C ASN A 327 -2.33 -13.10 0.46
N LYS A 328 -3.67 -13.00 0.53
CA LYS A 328 -4.50 -12.43 -0.54
C LYS A 328 -4.23 -10.94 -0.73
N PHE A 329 -4.05 -10.23 0.37
CA PHE A 329 -3.67 -8.82 0.40
C PHE A 329 -2.31 -8.60 -0.28
N PHE A 330 -1.31 -9.42 0.04
CA PHE A 330 0.00 -9.35 -0.59
C PHE A 330 -0.04 -9.67 -2.07
N SER A 331 -0.74 -10.74 -2.47
CA SER A 331 -0.90 -11.10 -3.88
C SER A 331 -1.54 -9.99 -4.70
N LEU A 332 -2.62 -9.36 -4.18
CA LEU A 332 -3.22 -8.21 -4.81
C LEU A 332 -2.25 -7.03 -4.90
N LEU A 333 -1.61 -6.70 -3.77
CA LEU A 333 -0.72 -5.54 -3.70
C LEU A 333 0.46 -5.72 -4.66
N ASP A 334 1.09 -6.89 -4.68
CA ASP A 334 2.22 -7.19 -5.58
C ASP A 334 1.81 -7.07 -7.04
N SER A 335 0.67 -7.66 -7.44
CA SER A 335 0.15 -7.53 -8.80
C SER A 335 -0.05 -6.07 -9.20
N LEU A 336 -0.76 -5.27 -8.37
CA LEU A 336 -1.01 -3.86 -8.64
C LEU A 336 0.28 -3.04 -8.71
N LEU A 337 1.22 -3.28 -7.80
CA LEU A 337 2.50 -2.59 -7.77
C LEU A 337 3.37 -2.94 -8.97
N SER A 338 3.35 -4.21 -9.39
CA SER A 338 4.03 -4.69 -10.60
C SER A 338 3.49 -4.00 -11.82
N ASP A 339 2.18 -4.06 -11.98
CA ASP A 339 1.49 -3.52 -13.14
C ASP A 339 1.67 -2.00 -13.28
N THR A 340 1.77 -1.26 -12.20
CA THR A 340 1.85 0.20 -12.22
C THR A 340 3.26 0.76 -12.01
N GLY A 341 4.28 -0.10 -11.84
CA GLY A 341 5.63 0.36 -11.48
C GLY A 341 5.64 1.15 -10.17
N SER A 342 4.80 0.75 -9.24
CA SER A 342 4.57 1.40 -7.93
C SER A 342 5.27 0.65 -6.81
N SER A 343 5.33 1.23 -5.61
CA SER A 343 5.91 0.60 -4.42
C SER A 343 5.09 0.90 -3.18
N ALA A 344 5.24 0.06 -2.16
CA ALA A 344 4.57 0.22 -0.88
C ALA A 344 5.54 0.18 0.30
N ILE A 345 5.25 0.96 1.34
CA ILE A 345 5.91 0.90 2.64
C ILE A 345 4.83 0.60 3.67
N ILE A 346 5.00 -0.50 4.41
CA ILE A 346 4.04 -1.00 5.39
C ILE A 346 4.67 -0.89 6.78
N ALA A 347 4.02 -0.17 7.69
CA ALA A 347 4.34 -0.24 9.12
C ALA A 347 3.40 -1.25 9.78
N THR A 348 3.96 -2.22 10.48
CA THR A 348 3.21 -3.33 11.08
C THR A 348 3.84 -3.78 12.40
N HIS A 349 3.07 -4.45 13.22
CA HIS A 349 3.56 -5.25 14.35
C HIS A 349 3.34 -6.77 14.11
N SER A 350 2.81 -7.14 12.93
CA SER A 350 2.48 -8.51 12.59
C SER A 350 3.59 -9.22 11.84
N VAL A 351 4.08 -10.32 12.40
CA VAL A 351 5.09 -11.21 11.79
C VAL A 351 4.60 -11.88 10.51
N TYR A 352 3.29 -11.98 10.32
CA TYR A 352 2.70 -12.53 9.10
C TYR A 352 3.07 -11.72 7.86
N PHE A 353 3.23 -10.40 7.99
CA PHE A 353 3.66 -9.54 6.89
C PHE A 353 5.12 -9.76 6.52
N ILE A 354 5.99 -10.00 7.50
CA ILE A 354 7.42 -10.24 7.26
C ILE A 354 7.65 -11.50 6.44
N ARG A 355 6.84 -12.53 6.68
CA ARG A 355 6.94 -13.81 5.97
C ARG A 355 6.72 -13.69 4.47
N GLU A 356 6.03 -12.66 4.02
CA GLU A 356 5.68 -12.44 2.62
C GLU A 356 6.72 -11.61 1.84
N VAL A 357 7.80 -11.18 2.48
CA VAL A 357 8.85 -10.35 1.87
C VAL A 357 10.25 -10.86 2.20
N PHE A 358 11.25 -10.46 1.39
CA PHE A 358 12.65 -10.82 1.62
C PHE A 358 13.25 -9.97 2.75
N LYS A 359 14.28 -10.51 3.41
CA LYS A 359 14.96 -9.87 4.55
C LYS A 359 15.46 -8.45 4.26
N GLU A 360 15.91 -8.18 3.03
CA GLU A 360 16.39 -6.86 2.60
C GLU A 360 15.27 -5.81 2.65
N GLN A 361 14.02 -6.22 2.47
CA GLN A 361 12.84 -5.36 2.46
C GLN A 361 12.31 -5.07 3.88
N VAL A 362 12.83 -5.77 4.89
CA VAL A 362 12.40 -5.61 6.29
C VAL A 362 13.37 -4.69 7.03
N THR A 363 12.84 -3.75 7.78
CA THR A 363 13.58 -2.93 8.74
C THR A 363 12.92 -3.04 10.10
N ILE A 364 13.69 -3.49 11.09
CA ILE A 364 13.24 -3.65 12.47
C ILE A 364 13.60 -2.37 13.22
N LEU A 365 12.63 -1.80 13.91
CA LEU A 365 12.80 -0.67 14.79
C LEU A 365 12.85 -1.17 16.22
N ARG A 366 13.90 -0.80 16.94
CA ARG A 366 14.05 -1.07 18.37
C ARG A 366 14.34 0.23 19.12
N ARG A 367 14.09 0.26 20.42
CA ARG A 367 14.59 1.29 21.31
C ARG A 367 15.76 0.71 22.09
N ASN A 368 16.86 1.46 22.12
CA ASN A 368 17.99 1.10 22.98
C ASN A 368 17.73 1.60 24.43
N ASP A 369 18.65 1.27 25.34
CA ASP A 369 18.57 1.66 26.75
C ASP A 369 18.51 3.18 26.95
N ASN A 370 19.02 3.95 26.01
CA ASN A 370 18.97 5.42 25.99
C ASN A 370 17.66 5.97 25.38
N ASN A 371 16.67 5.11 25.08
CA ASN A 371 15.41 5.45 24.47
C ASN A 371 15.53 6.01 23.02
N GLU A 372 16.67 5.78 22.36
CA GLU A 372 16.90 6.14 20.96
C GLU A 372 16.41 5.03 20.03
N ILE A 373 16.00 5.41 18.82
CA ILE A 373 15.55 4.44 17.81
C ILE A 373 16.75 3.89 17.06
N GLU A 374 16.89 2.58 17.09
CA GLU A 374 17.86 1.82 16.29
C GLU A 374 17.17 1.08 15.14
N LEU A 375 17.87 0.99 14.02
CA LEU A 375 17.42 0.29 12.81
C LEU A 375 18.24 -0.97 12.62
N GLU A 376 17.57 -2.11 12.52
CA GLU A 376 18.20 -3.41 12.30
C GLU A 376 17.61 -4.09 11.07
N LYS A 377 18.44 -4.84 10.34
CA LYS A 377 17.99 -5.73 9.26
C LYS A 377 17.96 -7.19 9.76
N PRO A 378 16.96 -8.00 9.34
CA PRO A 378 16.92 -9.40 9.71
C PRO A 378 18.16 -10.14 9.26
N ARG A 379 18.74 -10.96 10.18
CA ARG A 379 19.86 -11.85 9.85
C ARG A 379 19.41 -13.15 9.21
N LEU A 380 18.19 -13.60 9.55
CA LEU A 380 17.57 -14.79 8.96
C LEU A 380 16.79 -14.44 7.66
N SER A 381 16.63 -15.42 6.78
CA SER A 381 15.75 -15.31 5.63
C SER A 381 14.30 -15.28 6.10
N THR A 382 13.54 -14.29 5.63
CA THR A 382 12.17 -14.03 6.10
C THR A 382 11.11 -14.64 5.19
N PHE A 383 11.34 -14.63 3.89
CA PHE A 383 10.38 -15.10 2.90
C PHE A 383 10.04 -16.59 3.10
N GLY A 384 8.77 -16.89 3.36
CA GLY A 384 8.29 -18.25 3.63
C GLY A 384 8.74 -18.86 4.95
N ALA A 385 9.46 -18.13 5.82
CA ALA A 385 9.99 -18.64 7.06
C ALA A 385 8.91 -18.99 8.10
N ASN A 386 9.30 -19.78 9.12
CA ASN A 386 8.42 -20.10 10.23
C ASN A 386 8.11 -18.85 11.08
N ILE A 387 6.84 -18.63 11.36
CA ILE A 387 6.35 -17.45 12.09
C ILE A 387 6.96 -17.35 13.50
N GLY A 388 7.13 -18.49 14.19
CA GLY A 388 7.76 -18.54 15.52
C GLY A 388 9.20 -18.04 15.49
N ASN A 389 9.98 -18.44 14.49
CA ASN A 389 11.37 -18.00 14.33
C ASN A 389 11.45 -16.50 14.02
N ILE A 390 10.55 -15.99 13.17
CA ILE A 390 10.48 -14.57 12.87
C ILE A 390 10.09 -13.79 14.13
N SER A 391 9.07 -14.26 14.86
CA SER A 391 8.60 -13.61 16.08
C SER A 391 9.70 -13.52 17.13
N TYR A 392 10.41 -14.62 17.35
CA TYR A 392 11.53 -14.66 18.26
C TYR A 392 12.65 -13.67 17.87
N PHE A 393 12.97 -13.62 16.58
CA PHE A 393 14.02 -12.73 16.10
C PHE A 393 13.62 -11.24 16.20
N VAL A 394 12.36 -10.90 15.88
CA VAL A 394 11.88 -9.51 15.84
C VAL A 394 11.63 -8.96 17.23
N PHE A 395 10.95 -9.72 18.08
CA PHE A 395 10.48 -9.27 19.39
C PHE A 395 11.31 -9.81 20.55
N GLY A 396 12.28 -10.71 20.29
CA GLY A 396 13.02 -11.40 21.31
C GLY A 396 12.23 -12.56 21.93
N GLU A 397 12.77 -13.15 22.99
CA GLU A 397 11.96 -14.02 23.83
C GLU A 397 10.82 -13.16 24.41
N SER A 398 9.60 -13.55 24.11
CA SER A 398 8.46 -12.96 24.83
C SER A 398 8.71 -13.22 26.31
N GLU A 399 8.82 -12.17 27.10
CA GLU A 399 8.81 -12.32 28.55
C GLU A 399 7.62 -13.21 28.94
N PRO A 400 7.83 -14.21 29.82
CA PRO A 400 6.73 -15.05 30.23
C PRO A 400 5.60 -14.16 30.74
N THR A 401 4.38 -14.41 30.28
CA THR A 401 3.22 -13.63 30.73
C THR A 401 3.17 -13.63 32.26
N ASP A 402 2.64 -12.55 32.86
CA ASP A 402 2.48 -12.46 34.32
C ASP A 402 1.81 -13.70 34.92
N ILE A 403 0.89 -14.31 34.19
CA ILE A 403 0.23 -15.56 34.58
C ILE A 403 1.23 -16.71 34.59
N LEU A 404 2.04 -16.83 33.57
CA LEU A 404 3.05 -17.91 33.47
C LEU A 404 4.12 -17.72 34.54
N GLN A 405 4.56 -16.49 34.81
CA GLN A 405 5.50 -16.19 35.90
C GLN A 405 4.91 -16.56 37.26
N LYS A 406 3.65 -16.19 37.54
CA LYS A 406 2.95 -16.57 38.79
C LYS A 406 2.86 -18.09 38.96
N VAL A 407 2.48 -18.80 37.88
CA VAL A 407 2.39 -20.26 37.90
C VAL A 407 3.77 -20.88 38.13
N LYS A 408 4.78 -20.39 37.42
CA LYS A 408 6.18 -20.84 37.57
C LYS A 408 6.69 -20.63 38.98
N THR A 409 6.53 -19.42 39.56
CA THR A 409 6.92 -19.12 40.94
C THR A 409 6.21 -20.04 41.94
N LYS A 410 4.91 -20.31 41.70
CA LYS A 410 4.14 -21.21 42.55
C LYS A 410 4.66 -22.66 42.50
N ILE A 411 5.04 -23.14 41.33
CA ILE A 411 5.60 -24.49 41.16
C ILE A 411 6.98 -24.58 41.82
N LEU A 412 7.86 -23.61 41.58
CA LEU A 412 9.19 -23.58 42.20
C LEU A 412 9.14 -23.46 43.71
N SER A 413 8.17 -22.74 44.27
CA SER A 413 7.97 -22.63 45.72
C SER A 413 7.35 -23.87 46.36
N SER A 414 6.80 -24.78 45.58
CA SER A 414 6.14 -26.00 46.10
C SER A 414 7.07 -27.14 46.46
N GLN A 415 8.39 -26.99 46.23
CA GLN A 415 9.43 -28.00 46.49
C GLN A 415 9.15 -29.37 45.82
N MET A 416 8.36 -29.38 44.72
CA MET A 416 8.11 -30.60 43.93
C MET A 416 9.39 -31.02 43.18
N THR A 417 9.59 -32.34 43.07
CA THR A 417 10.64 -32.87 42.20
C THR A 417 10.26 -32.68 40.74
N TRP A 418 11.25 -32.70 39.83
CA TRP A 418 10.95 -32.64 38.41
C TRP A 418 9.95 -33.72 37.95
N SER A 419 10.10 -34.94 38.47
CA SER A 419 9.19 -36.03 38.16
C SER A 419 7.74 -35.71 38.52
N ASP A 420 7.50 -35.10 39.69
CA ASP A 420 6.16 -34.72 40.15
C ASP A 420 5.58 -33.59 39.28
N VAL A 421 6.42 -32.61 38.93
CA VAL A 421 6.01 -31.52 38.04
C VAL A 421 5.66 -32.01 36.64
N TYR A 422 6.49 -32.91 36.09
CA TYR A 422 6.28 -33.49 34.79
C TYR A 422 4.99 -34.29 34.73
N GLU A 423 4.79 -35.25 35.64
CA GLU A 423 3.58 -36.09 35.66
C GLU A 423 2.29 -35.24 35.85
N ARG A 424 2.39 -34.16 36.59
CA ARG A 424 1.21 -33.32 36.90
C ARG A 424 0.85 -32.36 35.77
N TYR A 425 1.82 -31.85 35.02
CA TYR A 425 1.64 -30.73 34.08
C TYR A 425 2.06 -31.07 32.63
N LYS A 426 2.46 -32.30 32.31
CA LYS A 426 2.89 -32.70 30.97
C LYS A 426 1.85 -32.45 29.89
N ASP A 427 0.55 -32.51 30.22
CA ASP A 427 -0.56 -32.33 29.32
C ASP A 427 -1.03 -30.84 29.25
N ASP A 428 -0.65 -30.03 30.26
CA ASP A 428 -1.07 -28.63 30.38
C ASP A 428 -0.01 -27.65 29.85
N PHE A 429 1.26 -28.01 29.90
CA PHE A 429 2.36 -27.14 29.50
C PHE A 429 3.02 -27.53 28.20
N SER A 430 3.41 -26.51 27.42
CA SER A 430 4.24 -26.76 26.24
C SER A 430 5.61 -27.32 26.62
N ILE A 431 6.20 -28.09 25.70
CA ILE A 431 7.56 -28.69 25.90
C ILE A 431 8.59 -27.63 26.27
N ASN A 432 8.50 -26.41 25.69
CA ASN A 432 9.43 -25.31 25.99
C ASN A 432 9.32 -24.84 27.46
N ILE A 433 8.11 -24.76 28.00
CA ILE A 433 7.88 -24.40 29.42
C ILE A 433 8.39 -25.50 30.34
N LEU A 434 8.09 -26.75 30.00
CA LEU A 434 8.55 -27.91 30.77
C LEU A 434 10.09 -27.99 30.80
N THR A 435 10.74 -27.72 29.67
CA THR A 435 12.22 -27.70 29.60
C THR A 435 12.82 -26.56 30.46
N LYS A 436 12.21 -25.37 30.42
CA LYS A 436 12.66 -24.24 31.28
C LYS A 436 12.48 -24.57 32.76
N LEU A 437 11.31 -25.11 33.15
CA LEU A 437 11.05 -25.54 34.53
C LEU A 437 12.02 -26.62 35.00
N ARG A 438 12.33 -27.60 34.13
CA ARG A 438 13.31 -28.64 34.44
C ARG A 438 14.68 -28.06 34.78
N ASN A 439 15.20 -27.19 33.91
CA ASN A 439 16.49 -26.55 34.10
C ASN A 439 16.57 -25.72 35.40
N GLU A 440 15.44 -25.17 35.87
CA GLU A 440 15.39 -24.40 37.11
C GLU A 440 15.17 -25.25 38.37
N ILE A 441 14.63 -26.46 38.24
CA ILE A 441 14.43 -27.39 39.35
C ILE A 441 15.69 -28.28 39.56
N GLU A 442 16.33 -28.69 38.47
CA GLU A 442 17.49 -29.61 38.48
C GLU A 442 18.83 -28.86 38.42
N GLY A 443 18.87 -27.58 38.02
CA GLY A 443 20.10 -26.76 37.92
C GLY A 443 20.28 -25.88 39.11
#